data_65551c8dd9db7c7586d8d18cad5362da
#
_entry.id   65551c8dd9db7c7586d8d18cad5362da
#
_cell.length_a   1.000
_cell.length_b   1.000
_cell.length_c   1.000
_cell.angle_alpha   90.00
_cell.angle_beta   90.00
_cell.angle_gamma   90.00
#
_symmetry.space_group_name_H-M   'P 1'
#
loop_
_entity.id
_entity.type
_entity.pdbx_description
1 polymer ?
#
loop_
_entity_poly.entity_id
_entity_poly.type
_entity_poly.pdbx_seq_one_letter_code
_entity_poly.pdbx_strand_id
1 'polypeptide(L)'
;MEAAASTPHALATMMAVSVVDGSIFPIPPFAILVPMVLAQPKKWVRYCLLGTLASLVGGLIGYALGAGVGEGIAQLLHIDLDVRVDRFGVSGTVGELLGRNFWVLALLCSILPTPFKIVAIGSGLVSVPLERFLVAAIIGRTVRFFLVGGVVRFFGPTARKWLRV
;
A
#
# COMPACT_ATOMS: atom_id res chain seq x y z
N MET A 1 -16.32 -8.17 19.65
CA MET A 1 -15.47 -7.69 18.53
C MET A 1 -14.14 -8.42 18.43
N GLU A 2 -13.53 -8.87 19.53
CA GLU A 2 -12.23 -9.61 19.49
C GLU A 2 -12.32 -10.99 18.81
N ALA A 3 -13.42 -11.71 18.98
CA ALA A 3 -13.62 -13.03 18.38
C ALA A 3 -13.69 -12.98 16.83
N ALA A 4 -14.26 -11.93 16.26
CA ALA A 4 -14.35 -11.77 14.81
C ALA A 4 -12.97 -11.42 14.17
N ALA A 5 -12.12 -10.68 14.87
CA ALA A 5 -10.80 -10.28 14.39
C ALA A 5 -9.76 -11.41 14.41
N SER A 6 -10.04 -12.52 15.11
CA SER A 6 -9.14 -13.68 15.21
C SER A 6 -9.49 -14.83 14.26
N THR A 7 -10.54 -14.68 13.46
CA THR A 7 -11.02 -15.71 12.54
C THR A 7 -10.19 -15.80 11.26
N PRO A 8 -10.13 -16.98 10.60
CA PRO A 8 -9.51 -17.10 9.28
C PRO A 8 -10.18 -16.18 8.23
N HIS A 9 -11.46 -15.87 8.41
CA HIS A 9 -12.20 -14.93 7.55
C HIS A 9 -11.64 -13.50 7.65
N ALA A 10 -11.25 -13.02 8.84
CA ALA A 10 -10.64 -11.70 9.00
C ALA A 10 -9.31 -11.59 8.23
N LEU A 11 -8.50 -12.66 8.25
CA LEU A 11 -7.26 -12.71 7.49
C LEU A 11 -7.53 -12.70 5.98
N ALA A 12 -8.47 -13.52 5.50
CA ALA A 12 -8.86 -13.54 4.09
C ALA A 12 -9.40 -12.19 3.62
N THR A 13 -10.24 -11.55 4.43
CA THR A 13 -10.76 -10.20 4.15
C THR A 13 -9.64 -9.17 4.11
N MET A 14 -8.69 -9.21 5.05
CA MET A 14 -7.53 -8.30 5.04
C MET A 14 -6.69 -8.48 3.78
N MET A 15 -6.44 -9.73 3.37
CA MET A 15 -5.69 -10.02 2.15
C MET A 15 -6.44 -9.53 0.91
N ALA A 16 -7.74 -9.81 0.79
CA ALA A 16 -8.57 -9.34 -0.32
C ALA A 16 -8.58 -7.81 -0.40
N VAL A 17 -8.78 -7.12 0.71
CA VAL A 17 -8.74 -5.66 0.79
C VAL A 17 -7.36 -5.13 0.42
N SER A 18 -6.27 -5.81 0.84
CA SER A 18 -4.90 -5.41 0.49
C SER A 18 -4.61 -5.55 -1.01
N VAL A 19 -5.17 -6.56 -1.68
CA VAL A 19 -5.08 -6.69 -3.15
C VAL A 19 -5.85 -5.56 -3.83
N VAL A 20 -7.05 -5.28 -3.37
CA VAL A 20 -7.91 -4.22 -3.93
C VAL A 20 -7.31 -2.83 -3.72
N ASP A 21 -6.75 -2.54 -2.53
CA ASP A 21 -6.02 -1.28 -2.24
C ASP A 21 -4.81 -1.11 -3.17
N GLY A 22 -4.11 -2.20 -3.45
CA GLY A 22 -2.96 -2.18 -4.35
C GLY A 22 -3.33 -1.97 -5.82
N SER A 23 -4.56 -2.34 -6.23
CA SER A 23 -4.98 -2.33 -7.63
C SER A 23 -5.81 -1.10 -8.03
N ILE A 24 -7.01 -0.92 -7.49
CA ILE A 24 -7.99 0.05 -8.01
C ILE A 24 -8.63 0.91 -6.92
N PHE A 25 -9.08 0.33 -5.81
CA PHE A 25 -9.85 1.02 -4.77
C PHE A 25 -9.01 1.37 -3.54
N PRO A 26 -9.08 2.61 -3.03
CA PRO A 26 -8.35 3.04 -1.83
C PRO A 26 -9.07 2.62 -0.54
N ILE A 27 -9.23 1.32 -0.31
CA ILE A 27 -9.75 0.81 0.96
C ILE A 27 -8.56 0.56 1.89
N PRO A 28 -8.41 1.28 3.01
CA PRO A 28 -7.24 1.13 3.86
C PRO A 28 -7.20 -0.25 4.54
N PRO A 29 -6.27 -1.15 4.17
CA PRO A 29 -6.15 -2.48 4.79
C PRO A 29 -5.81 -2.40 6.27
N PHE A 30 -5.30 -1.26 6.71
CA PHE A 30 -4.96 -0.99 8.11
C PHE A 30 -6.18 -0.95 9.02
N ALA A 31 -7.37 -0.63 8.51
CA ALA A 31 -8.63 -0.69 9.26
C ALA A 31 -8.92 -2.12 9.76
N ILE A 32 -8.43 -3.15 9.05
CA ILE A 32 -8.57 -4.55 9.45
C ILE A 32 -7.31 -5.03 10.17
N LEU A 33 -6.12 -4.61 9.74
CA LEU A 33 -4.84 -4.99 10.35
C LEU A 33 -4.78 -4.58 11.83
N VAL A 34 -5.18 -3.35 12.16
CA VAL A 34 -5.11 -2.82 13.53
C VAL A 34 -5.89 -3.68 14.52
N PRO A 35 -7.19 -3.98 14.36
CA PRO A 35 -7.92 -4.83 15.28
C PRO A 35 -7.37 -6.27 15.32
N MET A 36 -6.86 -6.81 14.20
CA MET A 36 -6.24 -8.14 14.18
C MET A 36 -4.96 -8.20 15.03
N VAL A 37 -4.09 -7.19 14.93
CA VAL A 37 -2.86 -7.11 15.73
C VAL A 37 -3.21 -6.89 17.20
N LEU A 38 -4.22 -6.09 17.52
CA LEU A 38 -4.70 -5.90 18.89
C LEU A 38 -5.30 -7.19 19.48
N ALA A 39 -6.01 -7.98 18.68
CA ALA A 39 -6.62 -9.25 19.14
C ALA A 39 -5.55 -10.33 19.34
N GLN A 40 -4.58 -10.46 18.45
CA GLN A 40 -3.51 -11.46 18.50
C GLN A 40 -2.12 -10.84 18.31
N PRO A 41 -1.56 -10.16 19.31
CA PRO A 41 -0.30 -9.43 19.19
C PRO A 41 0.92 -10.32 18.87
N LYS A 42 0.84 -11.61 19.20
CA LYS A 42 1.91 -12.57 18.90
C LYS A 42 2.02 -12.90 17.40
N LYS A 43 0.95 -12.71 16.64
CA LYS A 43 0.88 -13.02 15.20
C LYS A 43 1.07 -11.78 14.29
N TRP A 44 1.44 -10.64 14.84
CA TRP A 44 1.54 -9.38 14.10
C TRP A 44 2.46 -9.46 12.88
N VAL A 45 3.62 -10.13 13.00
CA VAL A 45 4.56 -10.34 11.88
C VAL A 45 3.90 -11.10 10.73
N ARG A 46 3.16 -12.17 11.05
CA ARG A 46 2.43 -12.95 10.05
C ARG A 46 1.38 -12.10 9.31
N TYR A 47 0.66 -11.26 10.04
CA TYR A 47 -0.35 -10.37 9.45
C TYR A 47 0.30 -9.32 8.55
N CYS A 48 1.42 -8.72 8.99
CA CYS A 48 2.18 -7.77 8.18
C CYS A 48 2.72 -8.40 6.90
N LEU A 49 3.32 -9.60 6.98
CA LEU A 49 3.83 -10.32 5.81
C LEU A 49 2.73 -10.65 4.80
N LEU A 50 1.62 -11.23 5.27
CA LEU A 50 0.51 -11.60 4.38
C LEU A 50 -0.15 -10.36 3.77
N GLY A 51 -0.31 -9.26 4.53
CA GLY A 51 -0.80 -8.00 4.01
C GLY A 51 0.15 -7.40 2.96
N THR A 52 1.46 -7.46 3.19
CA THR A 52 2.46 -7.02 2.22
C THR A 52 2.39 -7.84 0.93
N LEU A 53 2.37 -9.18 1.02
CA LEU A 53 2.28 -10.06 -0.16
C LEU A 53 0.99 -9.81 -0.95
N ALA A 54 -0.15 -9.71 -0.28
CA ALA A 54 -1.41 -9.41 -0.91
C ALA A 54 -1.39 -8.04 -1.61
N SER A 55 -0.81 -7.03 -0.97
CA SER A 55 -0.64 -5.70 -1.56
C SER A 55 0.29 -5.68 -2.76
N LEU A 56 1.34 -6.53 -2.78
CA LEU A 56 2.23 -6.68 -3.93
C LEU A 56 1.50 -7.30 -5.13
N VAL A 57 0.65 -8.31 -4.88
CA VAL A 57 -0.20 -8.89 -5.94
C VAL A 57 -1.11 -7.80 -6.53
N GLY A 58 -1.75 -6.97 -5.69
CA GLY A 58 -2.54 -5.84 -6.16
C GLY A 58 -1.72 -4.83 -6.96
N GLY A 59 -0.50 -4.53 -6.52
CA GLY A 59 0.43 -3.66 -7.25
C GLY A 59 0.83 -4.20 -8.61
N LEU A 60 1.06 -5.52 -8.72
CA LEU A 60 1.33 -6.19 -10.00
C LEU A 60 0.15 -6.10 -10.96
N ILE A 61 -1.08 -6.29 -10.47
CA ILE A 61 -2.29 -6.10 -11.26
C ILE A 61 -2.37 -4.66 -11.75
N GLY A 62 -2.16 -3.68 -10.87
CA GLY A 62 -2.15 -2.26 -11.23
C GLY A 62 -1.09 -1.93 -12.29
N TYR A 63 0.12 -2.47 -12.14
CA TYR A 63 1.21 -2.31 -13.11
C TYR A 63 0.83 -2.93 -14.48
N ALA A 64 0.29 -4.16 -14.48
CA ALA A 64 -0.13 -4.84 -15.70
C ALA A 64 -1.26 -4.10 -16.43
N LEU A 65 -2.21 -3.52 -15.68
CA LEU A 65 -3.25 -2.67 -16.23
C LEU A 65 -2.66 -1.40 -16.89
N GLY A 66 -1.70 -0.75 -16.24
CA GLY A 66 -1.01 0.41 -16.83
C GLY A 66 -0.24 0.05 -18.09
N ALA A 67 0.47 -1.07 -18.09
CA ALA A 67 1.26 -1.53 -19.24
C ALA A 67 0.40 -2.07 -20.42
N GLY A 68 -0.77 -2.67 -20.10
CA GLY A 68 -1.56 -3.39 -21.10
C GLY A 68 -2.63 -2.57 -21.79
N VAL A 69 -3.26 -1.61 -21.10
CA VAL A 69 -4.43 -0.86 -21.61
C VAL A 69 -4.16 0.63 -21.77
N GLY A 70 -3.00 1.09 -21.31
CA GLY A 70 -2.48 2.42 -21.57
C GLY A 70 -3.37 3.56 -21.04
N GLU A 71 -3.45 4.63 -21.83
CA GLU A 71 -4.10 5.91 -21.46
C GLU A 71 -5.60 5.76 -21.14
N GLY A 72 -6.30 4.81 -21.72
CA GLY A 72 -7.75 4.64 -21.51
C GLY A 72 -8.11 4.30 -20.06
N ILE A 73 -7.30 3.47 -19.38
CA ILE A 73 -7.50 3.17 -17.96
C ILE A 73 -7.07 4.34 -17.08
N ALA A 74 -6.00 5.05 -17.43
CA ALA A 74 -5.58 6.22 -16.68
C ALA A 74 -6.70 7.27 -16.62
N GLN A 75 -7.36 7.53 -17.75
CA GLN A 75 -8.52 8.44 -17.85
C GLN A 75 -9.72 7.91 -17.05
N LEU A 76 -10.08 6.63 -17.17
CA LEU A 76 -11.20 6.02 -16.45
C LEU A 76 -11.01 6.06 -14.93
N LEU A 77 -9.77 5.86 -14.45
CA LEU A 77 -9.44 5.87 -13.03
C LEU A 77 -9.04 7.25 -12.50
N HIS A 78 -9.16 8.29 -13.32
CA HIS A 78 -8.74 9.67 -12.98
C HIS A 78 -7.29 9.72 -12.47
N ILE A 79 -6.40 8.94 -13.11
CA ILE A 79 -4.97 8.97 -12.82
C ILE A 79 -4.35 10.02 -13.72
N ASP A 80 -4.17 11.19 -13.14
CA ASP A 80 -3.53 12.31 -13.81
C ASP A 80 -2.02 12.26 -13.54
N LEU A 81 -1.24 11.93 -14.58
CA LEU A 81 0.23 11.92 -14.51
C LEU A 81 0.82 13.33 -14.64
N ASP A 82 0.00 14.32 -15.01
CA ASP A 82 0.38 15.73 -15.13
C ASP A 82 0.24 16.48 -13.79
N VAL A 83 -0.27 15.83 -12.75
CA VAL A 83 -0.32 16.41 -11.40
C VAL A 83 1.09 16.77 -10.94
N ARG A 84 1.29 18.05 -10.64
CA ARG A 84 2.55 18.56 -10.09
C ARG A 84 2.69 18.18 -8.63
N VAL A 85 3.85 17.67 -8.30
CA VAL A 85 4.25 17.36 -6.92
C VAL A 85 5.41 18.29 -6.56
N ASP A 86 5.16 19.16 -5.57
CA ASP A 86 6.17 20.02 -4.97
C ASP A 86 6.27 19.71 -3.47
N ARG A 87 6.97 18.63 -3.15
CA ARG A 87 7.18 18.21 -1.75
C ARG A 87 8.56 17.63 -1.56
N PHE A 88 9.13 17.87 -0.39
CA PHE A 88 10.44 17.32 0.03
C PHE A 88 11.59 17.57 -0.94
N GLY A 89 11.59 18.74 -1.63
CA GLY A 89 12.64 19.09 -2.60
C GLY A 89 12.52 18.36 -3.95
N VAL A 90 11.42 17.69 -4.21
CA VAL A 90 11.11 17.02 -5.47
C VAL A 90 10.02 17.81 -6.16
N SER A 91 10.33 18.45 -7.29
CA SER A 91 9.38 19.23 -8.11
C SER A 91 9.27 18.63 -9.50
N GLY A 92 8.05 18.48 -10.01
CA GLY A 92 7.77 17.98 -11.35
C GLY A 92 6.41 17.31 -11.44
N THR A 93 6.02 16.89 -12.63
CA THR A 93 4.81 16.09 -12.81
C THR A 93 5.06 14.65 -12.36
N VAL A 94 3.98 13.94 -11.96
CA VAL A 94 4.07 12.53 -11.56
C VAL A 94 4.72 11.69 -12.68
N GLY A 95 4.39 11.95 -13.93
CA GLY A 95 4.98 11.27 -15.09
C GLY A 95 6.48 11.50 -15.22
N GLU A 96 6.93 12.76 -15.10
CA GLU A 96 8.37 13.12 -15.13
C GLU A 96 9.13 12.48 -13.96
N LEU A 97 8.56 12.50 -12.76
CA LEU A 97 9.16 11.95 -11.57
C LEU A 97 9.27 10.41 -11.63
N LEU A 98 8.28 9.75 -12.22
CA LEU A 98 8.34 8.31 -12.48
C LEU A 98 9.47 7.97 -13.47
N GLY A 99 9.72 8.82 -14.47
CA GLY A 99 10.80 8.62 -15.43
C GLY A 99 12.20 8.93 -14.87
N ARG A 100 12.35 10.06 -14.16
CA ARG A 100 13.68 10.59 -13.72
C ARG A 100 14.04 10.17 -12.30
N ASN A 101 13.09 10.22 -11.37
CA ASN A 101 13.31 9.99 -9.93
C ASN A 101 12.42 8.87 -9.41
N PHE A 102 12.25 7.81 -10.20
CA PHE A 102 11.37 6.67 -9.88
C PHE A 102 11.51 6.19 -8.43
N TRP A 103 12.73 5.96 -7.96
CA TRP A 103 12.97 5.44 -6.62
C TRP A 103 12.44 6.34 -5.52
N VAL A 104 12.66 7.64 -5.63
CA VAL A 104 12.20 8.61 -4.62
C VAL A 104 10.67 8.63 -4.60
N LEU A 105 10.04 8.73 -5.76
CA LEU A 105 8.58 8.77 -5.85
C LEU A 105 7.94 7.46 -5.40
N ALA A 106 8.45 6.33 -5.85
CA ALA A 106 7.91 5.01 -5.50
C ALA A 106 8.02 4.72 -4.01
N LEU A 107 9.15 5.04 -3.37
CA LEU A 107 9.34 4.87 -1.94
C LEU A 107 8.47 5.84 -1.14
N LEU A 108 8.43 7.12 -1.50
CA LEU A 108 7.58 8.11 -0.85
C LEU A 108 6.10 7.70 -0.92
N CYS A 109 5.60 7.34 -2.10
CA CYS A 109 4.22 6.92 -2.26
C CYS A 109 3.91 5.57 -1.60
N SER A 110 4.90 4.70 -1.43
CA SER A 110 4.71 3.42 -0.76
C SER A 110 4.65 3.56 0.77
N ILE A 111 5.39 4.51 1.34
CA ILE A 111 5.47 4.76 2.78
C ILE A 111 4.37 5.73 3.25
N LEU A 112 4.17 6.83 2.52
CA LEU A 112 3.15 7.83 2.82
C LEU A 112 1.73 7.28 2.58
N PRO A 113 0.69 7.87 3.21
CA PRO A 113 -0.71 7.51 2.97
C PRO A 113 -1.23 8.03 1.63
N THR A 114 -0.44 7.85 0.58
CA THR A 114 -0.81 8.19 -0.79
C THR A 114 -1.38 6.97 -1.50
N PRO A 115 -2.25 7.14 -2.50
CA PRO A 115 -2.82 6.01 -3.24
C PRO A 115 -1.74 5.33 -4.09
N PHE A 116 -1.25 4.19 -3.64
CA PHE A 116 -0.21 3.40 -4.31
C PHE A 116 -0.57 2.99 -5.75
N LYS A 117 -1.87 2.93 -6.05
CA LYS A 117 -2.37 2.67 -7.41
C LYS A 117 -1.78 3.63 -8.45
N ILE A 118 -1.55 4.91 -8.08
CA ILE A 118 -0.96 5.89 -9.00
C ILE A 118 0.46 5.46 -9.40
N VAL A 119 1.26 4.99 -8.44
CA VAL A 119 2.61 4.50 -8.73
C VAL A 119 2.56 3.19 -9.50
N ALA A 120 1.66 2.27 -9.14
CA ALA A 120 1.56 0.97 -9.78
C ALA A 120 1.13 1.11 -11.26
N ILE A 121 0.00 1.77 -11.50
CA ILE A 121 -0.52 1.98 -12.87
C ILE A 121 0.37 2.95 -13.66
N GLY A 122 0.80 4.06 -13.03
CA GLY A 122 1.71 5.01 -13.66
C GLY A 122 3.05 4.40 -14.06
N SER A 123 3.62 3.50 -13.25
CA SER A 123 4.85 2.77 -13.61
C SER A 123 4.66 1.87 -14.82
N GLY A 124 3.50 1.24 -14.95
CA GLY A 124 3.13 0.47 -16.14
C GLY A 124 2.98 1.37 -17.37
N LEU A 125 2.29 2.51 -17.25
CA LEU A 125 2.08 3.47 -18.33
C LEU A 125 3.39 4.02 -18.90
N VAL A 126 4.32 4.44 -18.04
CA VAL A 126 5.62 4.97 -18.48
C VAL A 126 6.69 3.87 -18.69
N SER A 127 6.25 2.61 -18.74
CA SER A 127 7.11 1.44 -19.02
C SER A 127 8.34 1.34 -18.11
N VAL A 128 8.18 1.65 -16.81
CA VAL A 128 9.23 1.42 -15.82
C VAL A 128 9.58 -0.07 -15.79
N PRO A 129 10.86 -0.48 -15.79
CA PRO A 129 11.22 -1.90 -15.68
C PRO A 129 10.57 -2.57 -14.47
N LEU A 130 9.90 -3.70 -14.69
CA LEU A 130 9.15 -4.44 -13.66
C LEU A 130 9.99 -4.74 -12.41
N GLU A 131 11.27 -5.05 -12.59
CA GLU A 131 12.20 -5.30 -11.48
C GLU A 131 12.33 -4.10 -10.56
N ARG A 132 12.49 -2.90 -11.12
CA ARG A 132 12.60 -1.65 -10.35
C ARG A 132 11.31 -1.38 -9.57
N PHE A 133 10.16 -1.56 -10.24
CA PHE A 133 8.86 -1.41 -9.60
C PHE A 133 8.69 -2.41 -8.44
N LEU A 134 9.01 -3.69 -8.64
CA LEU A 134 8.89 -4.72 -7.62
C LEU A 134 9.77 -4.44 -6.41
N VAL A 135 11.04 -4.10 -6.62
CA VAL A 135 11.96 -3.81 -5.51
C VAL A 135 11.45 -2.62 -4.68
N ALA A 136 11.05 -1.53 -5.33
CA ALA A 136 10.49 -0.37 -4.64
C ALA A 136 9.18 -0.69 -3.90
N ALA A 137 8.30 -1.47 -4.52
CA ALA A 137 7.04 -1.90 -3.92
C ALA A 137 7.27 -2.82 -2.71
N ILE A 138 8.18 -3.79 -2.81
CA ILE A 138 8.53 -4.68 -1.70
C ILE A 138 9.05 -3.88 -0.51
N ILE A 139 10.03 -3.01 -0.72
CA ILE A 139 10.62 -2.19 0.34
C ILE A 139 9.54 -1.30 0.97
N GLY A 140 8.87 -0.50 0.17
CA GLY A 140 7.93 0.49 0.67
C GLY A 140 6.71 -0.15 1.37
N ARG A 141 6.16 -1.22 0.83
CA ARG A 141 5.03 -1.93 1.45
C ARG A 141 5.43 -2.67 2.72
N THR A 142 6.59 -3.32 2.73
CA THR A 142 7.11 -3.97 3.94
C THR A 142 7.28 -2.93 5.05
N VAL A 143 7.99 -1.84 4.78
CA VAL A 143 8.20 -0.77 5.76
C VAL A 143 6.85 -0.27 6.29
N ARG A 144 5.88 0.02 5.44
CA ARG A 144 4.58 0.55 5.84
C ARG A 144 3.78 -0.42 6.70
N PHE A 145 3.66 -1.70 6.28
CA PHE A 145 2.91 -2.70 7.05
C PHE A 145 3.56 -2.98 8.40
N PHE A 146 4.89 -3.11 8.43
CA PHE A 146 5.62 -3.36 9.67
C PHE A 146 5.66 -2.15 10.59
N LEU A 147 5.71 -0.93 10.04
CA LEU A 147 5.62 0.29 10.85
C LEU A 147 4.27 0.36 11.55
N VAL A 148 3.16 0.23 10.81
CA VAL A 148 1.82 0.27 11.39
C VAL A 148 1.60 -0.89 12.35
N GLY A 149 1.90 -2.12 11.95
CA GLY A 149 1.74 -3.31 12.79
C GLY A 149 2.61 -3.26 14.04
N GLY A 150 3.84 -2.75 13.93
CA GLY A 150 4.77 -2.55 15.05
C GLY A 150 4.27 -1.50 16.03
N VAL A 151 3.86 -0.33 15.55
CA VAL A 151 3.26 0.71 16.40
C VAL A 151 2.07 0.16 17.17
N VAL A 152 1.16 -0.53 16.49
CA VAL A 152 -0.01 -1.13 17.14
C VAL A 152 0.38 -2.23 18.12
N ARG A 153 1.41 -3.03 17.82
CA ARG A 153 1.90 -4.09 18.70
C ARG A 153 2.50 -3.56 19.99
N PHE A 154 3.31 -2.50 19.90
CA PHE A 154 4.04 -1.97 21.06
C PHE A 154 3.22 -0.94 21.85
N PHE A 155 2.47 -0.09 21.19
CA PHE A 155 1.69 0.98 21.82
C PHE A 155 0.21 0.63 22.05
N GLY A 156 -0.35 -0.33 21.31
CA GLY A 156 -1.75 -0.73 21.43
C GLY A 156 -2.17 -1.23 22.82
N PRO A 157 -1.37 -2.03 23.53
CA PRO A 157 -1.69 -2.45 24.90
C PRO A 157 -1.74 -1.27 25.89
N THR A 158 -0.87 -0.29 25.70
CA THR A 158 -0.84 0.93 26.52
C THR A 158 -2.06 1.81 26.24
N ALA A 159 -2.41 2.02 24.97
CA ALA A 159 -3.61 2.77 24.59
C ALA A 159 -4.90 2.13 25.13
N ARG A 160 -4.99 0.80 25.17
CA ARG A 160 -6.12 0.08 25.79
C ARG A 160 -6.27 0.37 27.30
N LYS A 161 -5.14 0.51 28.02
CA LYS A 161 -5.18 0.86 29.44
C LYS A 161 -5.75 2.27 29.68
N TRP A 162 -5.45 3.22 28.80
CA TRP A 162 -5.94 4.61 28.90
C TRP A 162 -7.40 4.78 28.47
N LEU A 163 -7.89 3.90 27.58
CA LEU A 163 -9.29 3.90 27.10
C LEU A 163 -10.23 3.11 28.01
N ARG A 164 -9.71 2.34 28.96
CA ARG A 164 -10.50 1.70 30.02
C ARG A 164 -10.53 2.62 31.25
N VAL A 165 -11.27 3.73 31.15
CA VAL A 165 -11.83 4.47 32.29
C VAL A 165 -13.28 4.12 32.42
#